data_ec16abac03d20e1ffe60a7b47ca92f90
#
_entry.id   ec16abac03d20e1ffe60a7b47ca92f90
#
_cell.length_a   1.000
_cell.length_b   1.000
_cell.length_c   1.000
_cell.angle_alpha   90.00
_cell.angle_beta   90.00
_cell.angle_gamma   90.00
#
_symmetry.space_group_name_H-M   'P 1'
#
loop_
_entity.id
_entity.type
_entity.pdbx_description
1 polymer ?
#
loop_
_entity_poly.entity_id
_entity_poly.type
_entity_poly.pdbx_seq_one_letter_code
_entity_poly.pdbx_strand_id
1 'polypeptide(L)'
;PFYYTLEPPLLGTDPVDEFLFSSRQGFCEHFAGSFAFLMRAAGIPARIISGYQGGELNPVDRHLVVRQLHAHAWVEVWAQGRGWVRVDPTATVSPERILLGPEAALAQDTAIAAPGLWDRFTGRLGQIWDSIDFRWTNWVLSYNFQLQRKLMAWLGFERAGARGFFITLLVGLG
;
A
#
# COMPACT_ATOMS: atom_id res chain seq x y z
N PRO A 1 -12.07 -5.13 26.82
CA PRO A 1 -12.19 -5.03 25.37
C PRO A 1 -10.82 -4.76 24.73
N PHE A 2 -10.68 -5.11 23.45
CA PHE A 2 -9.54 -4.73 22.62
C PHE A 2 -9.88 -3.49 21.81
N TYR A 3 -8.85 -2.67 21.50
CA TYR A 3 -9.00 -1.43 20.77
C TYR A 3 -8.04 -1.40 19.59
N TYR A 4 -8.54 -1.00 18.43
CA TYR A 4 -7.72 -0.75 17.26
C TYR A 4 -7.15 0.67 17.31
N THR A 5 -5.84 0.82 17.19
CA THR A 5 -5.15 2.12 17.11
C THR A 5 -3.88 1.99 16.29
N LEU A 6 -3.53 3.04 15.55
CA LEU A 6 -2.26 3.09 14.81
C LEU A 6 -1.08 3.58 15.68
N GLU A 7 -1.37 4.06 16.89
CA GLU A 7 -0.38 4.54 17.85
C GLU A 7 -0.47 3.74 19.17
N PRO A 8 -0.20 2.41 19.12
CA PRO A 8 -0.23 1.61 20.33
C PRO A 8 0.96 1.94 21.24
N PRO A 9 0.86 1.64 22.55
CA PRO A 9 2.00 1.72 23.42
C PRO A 9 3.10 0.75 22.97
N LEU A 10 4.35 1.10 23.22
CA LEU A 10 5.47 0.21 22.95
C LEU A 10 5.35 -1.03 23.84
N LEU A 11 5.50 -2.20 23.21
CA LEU A 11 5.54 -3.47 23.91
C LEU A 11 6.98 -3.84 24.28
N GLY A 12 7.15 -4.55 25.39
CA GLY A 12 8.46 -4.96 25.89
C GLY A 12 8.94 -6.30 25.32
N THR A 13 9.48 -7.14 26.21
CA THR A 13 10.14 -8.41 25.84
C THR A 13 9.17 -9.52 25.46
N ASP A 14 7.96 -9.49 26.03
CA ASP A 14 6.92 -10.49 25.80
C ASP A 14 5.70 -9.86 25.11
N PRO A 15 5.86 -9.43 23.84
CA PRO A 15 4.89 -8.55 23.18
C PRO A 15 3.51 -9.19 23.00
N VAL A 16 3.42 -10.50 22.84
CA VAL A 16 2.13 -11.20 22.71
C VAL A 16 1.37 -11.18 24.03
N ASP A 17 2.03 -11.48 25.14
CA ASP A 17 1.41 -11.49 26.46
C ASP A 17 1.03 -10.06 26.90
N GLU A 18 1.89 -9.10 26.67
CA GLU A 18 1.62 -7.71 26.98
C GLU A 18 0.44 -7.16 26.16
N PHE A 19 0.36 -7.53 24.87
CA PHE A 19 -0.77 -7.16 24.03
C PHE A 19 -2.08 -7.82 24.51
N LEU A 20 -2.07 -9.12 24.78
CA LEU A 20 -3.28 -9.87 25.11
C LEU A 20 -3.83 -9.54 26.49
N PHE A 21 -2.95 -9.35 27.47
CA PHE A 21 -3.36 -9.28 28.88
C PHE A 21 -3.24 -7.89 29.51
N SER A 22 -2.42 -7.00 28.91
CA SER A 22 -2.15 -5.68 29.49
C SER A 22 -2.67 -4.55 28.60
N SER A 23 -2.02 -4.25 27.47
CA SER A 23 -2.34 -3.07 26.67
C SER A 23 -3.67 -3.20 25.92
N ARG A 24 -3.90 -4.32 25.28
CA ARG A 24 -5.07 -4.60 24.42
C ARG A 24 -5.31 -3.56 23.32
N GLN A 25 -4.27 -2.81 22.99
CA GLN A 25 -4.28 -1.74 22.00
C GLN A 25 -3.25 -2.05 20.92
N GLY A 26 -3.67 -2.00 19.66
CA GLY A 26 -2.79 -2.32 18.54
C GLY A 26 -3.47 -2.18 17.20
N PHE A 27 -2.71 -2.44 16.13
CA PHE A 27 -3.19 -2.49 14.76
C PHE A 27 -3.08 -3.92 14.20
N CYS A 28 -3.39 -4.11 12.93
CA CYS A 28 -3.52 -5.42 12.29
C CYS A 28 -2.38 -6.41 12.61
N GLU A 29 -1.14 -5.92 12.70
CA GLU A 29 0.04 -6.73 12.99
C GLU A 29 -0.04 -7.37 14.39
N HIS A 30 -0.46 -6.60 15.41
CA HIS A 30 -0.62 -7.08 16.79
C HIS A 30 -1.71 -8.15 16.87
N PHE A 31 -2.85 -7.92 16.22
CA PHE A 31 -3.96 -8.87 16.20
C PHE A 31 -3.60 -10.14 15.42
N ALA A 32 -3.02 -10.01 14.23
CA ALA A 32 -2.62 -11.15 13.42
C ALA A 32 -1.49 -11.96 14.08
N GLY A 33 -0.49 -11.27 14.63
CA GLY A 33 0.64 -11.91 15.33
C GLY A 33 0.18 -12.74 16.52
N SER A 34 -0.61 -12.12 17.40
CA SER A 34 -1.12 -12.80 18.62
C SER A 34 -2.08 -13.94 18.28
N PHE A 35 -2.95 -13.75 17.29
CA PHE A 35 -3.85 -14.83 16.85
C PHE A 35 -3.06 -16.00 16.26
N ALA A 36 -2.08 -15.76 15.41
CA ALA A 36 -1.24 -16.82 14.85
C ALA A 36 -0.46 -17.56 15.95
N PHE A 37 0.03 -16.84 16.96
CA PHE A 37 0.70 -17.42 18.11
C PHE A 37 -0.24 -18.35 18.88
N LEU A 38 -1.44 -17.89 19.21
CA LEU A 38 -2.45 -18.70 19.93
C LEU A 38 -2.85 -19.96 19.14
N MET A 39 -3.04 -19.83 17.82
CA MET A 39 -3.34 -20.99 16.99
C MET A 39 -2.22 -22.03 17.01
N ARG A 40 -0.98 -21.60 16.88
CA ARG A 40 0.20 -22.48 16.97
C ARG A 40 0.34 -23.12 18.34
N ALA A 41 0.11 -22.37 19.41
CA ALA A 41 0.10 -22.90 20.78
C ALA A 41 -0.99 -23.95 20.99
N ALA A 42 -2.12 -23.83 20.30
CA ALA A 42 -3.20 -24.83 20.27
C ALA A 42 -2.94 -26.02 19.32
N GLY A 43 -1.75 -26.11 18.70
CA GLY A 43 -1.39 -27.17 17.75
C GLY A 43 -2.00 -27.00 16.35
N ILE A 44 -2.59 -25.86 16.04
CA ILE A 44 -3.18 -25.56 14.73
C ILE A 44 -2.13 -24.83 13.88
N PRO A 45 -1.73 -25.35 12.70
CA PRO A 45 -0.82 -24.64 11.83
C PRO A 45 -1.43 -23.31 11.38
N ALA A 46 -0.68 -22.23 11.58
CA ALA A 46 -1.10 -20.88 11.24
C ALA A 46 0.07 -20.11 10.64
N ARG A 47 -0.23 -19.20 9.69
CA ARG A 47 0.77 -18.30 9.08
C ARG A 47 0.22 -16.90 8.98
N ILE A 48 1.09 -15.92 9.18
CA ILE A 48 0.76 -14.52 8.98
C ILE A 48 0.98 -14.19 7.50
N ILE A 49 0.03 -13.51 6.92
CA ILE A 49 0.08 -13.00 5.55
C ILE A 49 0.07 -11.48 5.64
N SER A 50 0.96 -10.84 4.92
CA SER A 50 0.99 -9.39 4.75
C SER A 50 0.68 -9.01 3.30
N GLY A 51 0.01 -7.90 3.12
CA GLY A 51 -0.38 -7.38 1.81
C GLY A 51 -1.01 -6.01 1.93
N TYR A 52 -1.91 -5.72 1.00
CA TYR A 52 -2.66 -4.47 1.00
C TYR A 52 -4.15 -4.77 0.95
N GLN A 53 -4.93 -3.94 1.63
CA GLN A 53 -6.38 -4.04 1.66
C GLN A 53 -6.99 -2.66 1.35
N GLY A 54 -7.78 -2.63 0.25
CA GLY A 54 -8.33 -1.39 -0.26
C GLY A 54 -7.39 -0.65 -1.20
N GLY A 55 -7.68 0.61 -1.43
CA GLY A 55 -7.00 1.53 -2.33
C GLY A 55 -7.99 2.58 -2.84
N GLU A 56 -7.48 3.68 -3.31
CA GLU A 56 -8.26 4.80 -3.85
C GLU A 56 -8.24 4.76 -5.38
N LEU A 57 -9.41 4.81 -6.00
CA LEU A 57 -9.49 4.95 -7.45
C LEU A 57 -9.25 6.41 -7.83
N ASN A 58 -8.16 6.71 -8.53
CA ASN A 58 -7.92 8.05 -9.03
C ASN A 58 -8.97 8.41 -10.10
N PRO A 59 -9.75 9.50 -9.90
CA PRO A 59 -10.83 9.86 -10.82
C PRO A 59 -10.35 10.40 -12.17
N VAL A 60 -9.06 10.81 -12.28
CA VAL A 60 -8.50 11.43 -13.49
C VAL A 60 -8.22 10.39 -14.58
N ASP A 61 -7.56 9.30 -14.24
CA ASP A 61 -7.12 8.28 -15.19
C ASP A 61 -7.49 6.85 -14.76
N ARG A 62 -8.24 6.72 -13.66
CA ARG A 62 -8.82 5.49 -13.15
C ARG A 62 -7.80 4.40 -12.73
N HIS A 63 -6.56 4.77 -12.44
CA HIS A 63 -5.65 3.84 -11.80
C HIS A 63 -5.96 3.72 -10.30
N LEU A 64 -5.62 2.57 -9.72
CA LEU A 64 -5.77 2.32 -8.29
C LEU A 64 -4.51 2.80 -7.56
N VAL A 65 -4.68 3.75 -6.66
CA VAL A 65 -3.61 4.23 -5.77
C VAL A 65 -3.64 3.40 -4.50
N VAL A 66 -2.58 2.64 -4.26
CA VAL A 66 -2.40 1.85 -3.03
C VAL A 66 -1.29 2.49 -2.21
N ARG A 67 -1.66 3.10 -1.10
CA ARG A 67 -0.73 3.78 -0.19
C ARG A 67 -0.28 2.84 0.93
N GLN A 68 0.77 3.22 1.66
CA GLN A 68 1.23 2.46 2.82
C GLN A 68 0.14 2.30 3.90
N LEU A 69 -0.77 3.26 4.00
CA LEU A 69 -1.93 3.18 4.88
C LEU A 69 -2.83 1.96 4.62
N HIS A 70 -2.85 1.46 3.38
CA HIS A 70 -3.59 0.25 2.99
C HIS A 70 -2.87 -1.05 3.34
N ALA A 71 -1.62 -0.97 3.87
CA ALA A 71 -0.92 -2.17 4.33
C ALA A 71 -1.72 -2.88 5.42
N HIS A 72 -1.83 -4.18 5.31
CA HIS A 72 -2.63 -4.99 6.19
C HIS A 72 -2.02 -6.37 6.44
N ALA A 73 -2.24 -6.91 7.63
CA ALA A 73 -1.83 -8.25 8.01
C ALA A 73 -3.05 -9.06 8.48
N TRP A 74 -3.11 -10.31 8.02
CA TRP A 74 -4.12 -11.28 8.44
C TRP A 74 -3.48 -12.65 8.66
N VAL A 75 -4.27 -13.63 9.04
CA VAL A 75 -3.78 -14.98 9.32
C VAL A 75 -4.47 -15.97 8.39
N GLU A 76 -3.73 -16.99 8.00
CA GLU A 76 -4.32 -18.20 7.46
C GLU A 76 -4.05 -19.36 8.42
N VAL A 77 -5.08 -20.13 8.70
CA VAL A 77 -5.03 -21.31 9.56
C VAL A 77 -5.33 -22.56 8.74
N TRP A 78 -4.67 -23.65 9.07
CA TRP A 78 -4.96 -24.93 8.40
C TRP A 78 -6.19 -25.59 9.02
N ALA A 79 -7.23 -25.75 8.24
CA ALA A 79 -8.44 -26.46 8.60
C ALA A 79 -8.49 -27.82 7.86
N GLN A 80 -8.64 -28.91 8.62
CA GLN A 80 -8.71 -30.25 8.04
C GLN A 80 -9.89 -30.37 7.06
N GLY A 81 -9.62 -30.86 5.86
CA GLY A 81 -10.60 -30.96 4.78
C GLY A 81 -10.91 -29.71 4.01
N ARG A 82 -10.39 -28.54 4.45
CA ARG A 82 -10.59 -27.23 3.79
C ARG A 82 -9.28 -26.57 3.34
N GLY A 83 -8.12 -27.01 3.89
CA GLY A 83 -6.84 -26.39 3.61
C GLY A 83 -6.63 -25.08 4.38
N TRP A 84 -5.89 -24.16 3.78
CA TRP A 84 -5.64 -22.84 4.36
C TRP A 84 -6.89 -21.96 4.29
N VAL A 85 -7.35 -21.51 5.45
CA VAL A 85 -8.53 -20.64 5.61
C VAL A 85 -8.08 -19.30 6.14
N ARG A 86 -8.46 -18.22 5.46
CA ARG A 86 -8.21 -16.85 5.89
C ARG A 86 -9.05 -16.52 7.13
N VAL A 87 -8.36 -15.96 8.12
CA VAL A 87 -8.96 -15.39 9.33
C VAL A 87 -8.35 -14.02 9.55
N ASP A 88 -9.20 -13.02 9.65
CA ASP A 88 -8.78 -11.65 9.92
C ASP A 88 -9.29 -11.22 11.30
N PRO A 89 -8.46 -11.30 12.35
CA PRO A 89 -8.89 -10.95 13.69
C PRO A 89 -9.19 -9.46 13.85
N THR A 90 -8.66 -8.60 12.99
CA THR A 90 -8.94 -7.16 12.99
C THR A 90 -10.41 -6.89 12.71
N ALA A 91 -11.07 -7.72 11.91
CA ALA A 91 -12.49 -7.58 11.59
C ALA A 91 -13.42 -7.60 12.84
N THR A 92 -12.99 -8.25 13.91
CA THR A 92 -13.77 -8.32 15.16
C THR A 92 -13.69 -7.01 15.97
N VAL A 93 -12.59 -6.27 15.81
CA VAL A 93 -12.30 -5.08 16.63
C VAL A 93 -12.56 -3.80 15.88
N SER A 94 -12.25 -3.78 14.60
CA SER A 94 -12.48 -2.64 13.70
C SER A 94 -13.03 -3.12 12.36
N PRO A 95 -14.31 -3.52 12.31
CA PRO A 95 -14.96 -3.99 11.10
C PRO A 95 -14.98 -2.91 10.01
N GLU A 96 -15.07 -1.63 10.37
CA GLU A 96 -15.06 -0.49 9.45
C GLU A 96 -13.76 -0.44 8.65
N ARG A 97 -12.62 -0.69 9.29
CA ARG A 97 -11.33 -0.76 8.58
C ARG A 97 -11.33 -1.83 7.50
N ILE A 98 -11.97 -2.96 7.78
CA ILE A 98 -11.99 -4.10 6.85
C ILE A 98 -13.00 -3.88 5.72
N LEU A 99 -14.15 -3.27 6.03
CA LEU A 99 -15.25 -3.07 5.07
C LEU A 99 -15.13 -1.77 4.27
N LEU A 100 -14.68 -0.69 4.91
CA LEU A 100 -14.68 0.66 4.35
C LEU A 100 -13.27 1.20 4.06
N GLY A 101 -12.23 0.48 4.51
CA GLY A 101 -10.84 0.88 4.34
C GLY A 101 -10.27 1.64 5.53
N PRO A 102 -8.96 1.91 5.51
CA PRO A 102 -8.25 2.52 6.62
C PRO A 102 -8.66 3.97 6.91
N GLU A 103 -9.10 4.70 5.89
CA GLU A 103 -9.56 6.09 6.01
C GLU A 103 -10.79 6.20 6.91
N ALA A 104 -11.72 5.24 6.82
CA ALA A 104 -12.92 5.20 7.65
C ALA A 104 -12.59 4.94 9.12
N ALA A 105 -11.60 4.10 9.41
CA ALA A 105 -11.14 3.85 10.77
C ALA A 105 -10.46 5.09 11.38
N LEU A 106 -9.67 5.81 10.60
CA LEU A 106 -9.03 7.06 11.02
C LEU A 106 -10.04 8.19 11.26
N ALA A 107 -11.09 8.26 10.46
CA ALA A 107 -12.13 9.26 10.62
C ALA A 107 -12.92 9.13 11.92
N GLN A 108 -12.95 7.94 12.53
CA GLN A 108 -13.58 7.71 13.83
C GLN A 108 -12.69 8.15 14.99
N ASP A 109 -11.37 7.94 14.89
CA ASP A 109 -10.40 8.35 15.92
C ASP A 109 -10.21 9.88 15.95
N THR A 110 -10.36 10.50 14.81
CA THR A 110 -10.35 11.95 14.69
C THR A 110 -11.78 12.42 14.43
N ALA A 111 -12.44 13.03 15.42
CA ALA A 111 -13.67 13.80 15.23
C ALA A 111 -13.34 15.02 14.35
N ILE A 112 -12.99 14.77 13.08
CA ILE A 112 -12.46 15.77 12.17
C ILE A 112 -13.63 16.54 11.58
N ALA A 113 -13.57 17.84 11.77
CA ALA A 113 -14.33 18.82 11.03
C ALA A 113 -14.33 18.49 9.53
N ALA A 114 -15.46 18.68 8.87
CA ALA A 114 -15.59 18.49 7.43
C ALA A 114 -14.40 19.16 6.71
N PRO A 115 -13.79 18.48 5.70
CA PRO A 115 -12.60 18.98 5.04
C PRO A 115 -12.86 20.38 4.47
N GLY A 116 -11.98 21.32 4.83
CA GLY A 116 -12.05 22.70 4.39
C GLY A 116 -11.90 22.83 2.86
N LEU A 117 -12.20 24.00 2.33
CA LEU A 117 -12.02 24.29 0.90
C LEU A 117 -10.54 24.04 0.47
N TRP A 118 -9.61 24.33 1.33
CA TRP A 118 -8.17 24.10 1.10
C TRP A 118 -7.84 22.61 1.02
N ASP A 119 -8.43 21.76 1.87
CA ASP A 119 -8.20 20.31 1.85
C ASP A 119 -8.76 19.69 0.57
N ARG A 120 -9.89 20.19 0.09
CA ARG A 120 -10.47 19.76 -1.19
C ARG A 120 -9.62 20.18 -2.38
N PHE A 121 -9.04 21.39 -2.32
CA PHE A 121 -8.17 21.89 -3.39
C PHE A 121 -6.85 21.13 -3.44
N THR A 122 -6.19 20.95 -2.29
CA THR A 122 -4.93 20.20 -2.18
C THR A 122 -5.13 18.73 -2.52
N GLY A 123 -6.26 18.12 -2.14
CA GLY A 123 -6.62 16.75 -2.52
C GLY A 123 -6.74 16.58 -4.05
N ARG A 124 -7.38 17.53 -4.75
CA ARG A 124 -7.47 17.50 -6.22
C ARG A 124 -6.11 17.66 -6.89
N LEU A 125 -5.27 18.56 -6.38
CA LEU A 125 -3.90 18.71 -6.89
C LEU A 125 -3.08 17.43 -6.68
N GLY A 126 -3.23 16.77 -5.54
CA GLY A 126 -2.61 15.47 -5.27
C GLY A 126 -3.02 14.40 -6.27
N GLN A 127 -4.31 14.29 -6.60
CA GLN A 127 -4.82 13.33 -7.58
C GLN A 127 -4.27 13.58 -9.00
N ILE A 128 -4.13 14.86 -9.40
CA ILE A 128 -3.52 15.23 -10.68
C ILE A 128 -2.03 14.86 -10.66
N TRP A 129 -1.34 15.14 -9.56
CA TRP A 129 0.07 14.80 -9.40
C TRP A 129 0.31 13.28 -9.45
N ASP A 130 -0.50 12.51 -8.75
CA ASP A 130 -0.47 11.04 -8.79
C ASP A 130 -0.67 10.53 -10.24
N SER A 131 -1.55 11.16 -11.02
CA SER A 131 -1.77 10.79 -12.42
C SER A 131 -0.57 11.13 -13.32
N ILE A 132 0.09 12.24 -13.08
CA ILE A 132 1.31 12.63 -13.81
C ILE A 132 2.43 11.65 -13.48
N ASP A 133 2.63 11.35 -12.20
CA ASP A 133 3.65 10.40 -11.73
C ASP A 133 3.41 8.99 -12.26
N PHE A 134 2.16 8.52 -12.22
CA PHE A 134 1.76 7.23 -12.81
C PHE A 134 2.07 7.15 -14.30
N ARG A 135 1.71 8.19 -15.09
CA ARG A 135 1.98 8.23 -16.53
C ARG A 135 3.48 8.29 -16.83
N TRP A 136 4.22 9.08 -16.05
CA TRP A 136 5.67 9.16 -16.16
C TRP A 136 6.32 7.82 -15.85
N THR A 137 5.96 7.21 -14.73
CA THR A 137 6.50 5.92 -14.31
C THR A 137 6.18 4.82 -15.32
N ASN A 138 4.94 4.76 -15.81
CA ASN A 138 4.56 3.81 -16.86
C ASN A 138 5.33 4.05 -18.17
N TRP A 139 5.53 5.31 -18.53
CA TRP A 139 6.31 5.65 -19.72
C TRP A 139 7.77 5.22 -19.55
N VAL A 140 8.39 5.50 -18.41
CA VAL A 140 9.78 5.10 -18.11
C VAL A 140 9.92 3.57 -18.04
N LEU A 141 9.01 2.87 -17.34
CA LEU A 141 9.05 1.40 -17.26
C LEU A 141 8.73 0.72 -18.59
N SER A 142 7.91 1.35 -19.43
CA SER A 142 7.59 0.87 -20.79
C SER A 142 8.63 1.26 -21.83
N TYR A 143 9.64 2.05 -21.43
CA TYR A 143 10.69 2.52 -22.33
C TYR A 143 11.61 1.37 -22.73
N ASN A 144 11.23 0.71 -23.84
CA ASN A 144 11.97 -0.40 -24.40
C ASN A 144 12.72 0.01 -25.68
N PHE A 145 13.56 -0.88 -26.18
CA PHE A 145 14.38 -0.65 -27.37
C PHE A 145 13.56 -0.24 -28.62
N GLN A 146 12.32 -0.70 -28.72
CA GLN A 146 11.44 -0.34 -29.86
C GLN A 146 10.94 1.11 -29.75
N LEU A 147 10.59 1.57 -28.55
CA LEU A 147 10.20 2.96 -28.30
C LEU A 147 11.38 3.91 -28.52
N GLN A 148 12.57 3.49 -28.09
CA GLN A 148 13.81 4.22 -28.30
C GLN A 148 14.09 4.42 -29.80
N ARG A 149 13.94 3.37 -30.61
CA ARG A 149 14.08 3.47 -32.06
C ARG A 149 13.05 4.40 -32.70
N LYS A 150 11.77 4.33 -32.25
CA LYS A 150 10.70 5.22 -32.75
C LYS A 150 10.99 6.69 -32.41
N LEU A 151 11.49 6.97 -31.21
CA LEU A 151 11.87 8.31 -30.80
C LEU A 151 13.04 8.83 -31.63
N MET A 152 14.07 8.01 -31.86
CA MET A 152 15.22 8.35 -32.70
C MET A 152 14.81 8.57 -34.14
N ALA A 153 13.90 7.77 -34.69
CA ALA A 153 13.32 7.93 -36.03
C ALA A 153 12.56 9.26 -36.13
N TRP A 154 11.73 9.57 -35.13
CA TRP A 154 10.97 10.84 -35.10
C TRP A 154 11.87 12.09 -34.96
N LEU A 155 12.99 11.98 -34.26
CA LEU A 155 14.00 13.04 -34.18
C LEU A 155 14.90 13.13 -35.44
N GLY A 156 14.66 12.32 -36.47
CA GLY A 156 15.43 12.33 -37.72
C GLY A 156 16.76 11.57 -37.69
N PHE A 157 17.01 10.80 -36.60
CA PHE A 157 18.25 10.03 -36.46
C PHE A 157 18.19 8.62 -37.04
N GLU A 158 17.29 8.34 -37.98
CA GLU A 158 17.13 7.02 -38.58
C GLU A 158 18.41 6.45 -39.23
N ARG A 159 19.34 7.31 -39.63
CA ARG A 159 20.57 6.94 -40.34
C ARG A 159 21.86 7.15 -39.54
N ALA A 160 21.78 7.73 -38.38
CA ALA A 160 22.95 7.96 -37.52
C ALA A 160 23.10 6.79 -36.54
N GLY A 161 23.99 5.86 -36.87
CA GLY A 161 24.46 4.90 -35.87
C GLY A 161 25.03 5.65 -34.64
N ALA A 162 25.33 4.92 -33.55
CA ALA A 162 25.81 5.50 -32.28
C ALA A 162 26.91 6.57 -32.42
N ARG A 163 27.69 6.52 -33.47
CA ARG A 163 28.71 7.53 -33.83
C ARG A 163 28.12 8.92 -34.18
N GLY A 164 26.96 8.96 -34.84
CA GLY A 164 26.31 10.23 -35.19
C GLY A 164 25.75 10.95 -33.97
N PHE A 165 25.24 10.22 -33.01
CA PHE A 165 24.73 10.77 -31.74
C PHE A 165 25.83 11.47 -30.94
N PHE A 166 27.00 10.86 -30.81
CA PHE A 166 28.15 11.45 -30.11
C PHE A 166 28.70 12.69 -30.80
N ILE A 167 28.68 12.72 -32.12
CA ILE A 167 29.17 13.89 -32.90
C ILE A 167 28.22 15.08 -32.72
N THR A 168 26.90 14.85 -32.71
CA THR A 168 25.92 15.95 -32.54
C THR A 168 25.93 16.49 -31.11
N LEU A 169 26.16 15.62 -30.13
CA LEU A 169 26.29 16.05 -28.73
C LEU A 169 27.56 16.90 -28.49
N LEU A 170 28.65 16.56 -29.15
CA LEU A 170 29.91 17.30 -29.05
C LEU A 170 29.87 18.66 -29.77
N VAL A 171 29.13 18.76 -30.86
CA VAL A 171 28.98 20.02 -31.64
C VAL A 171 27.94 20.93 -30.99
N GLY A 172 26.98 20.41 -30.22
CA GLY A 172 25.97 21.21 -29.51
C GLY A 172 26.41 21.79 -28.16
N LEU A 173 27.61 21.41 -27.66
CA LEU A 173 28.19 21.86 -26.40
C LEU A 173 29.36 22.84 -26.61
N GLY A 174 29.68 23.25 -27.81
CA GLY A 174 30.60 24.31 -28.18
C GLY A 174 29.84 25.47 -28.79
#